data_84f8a1698f97b8b3afc3f33e861f0db9
#
_entry.id   84f8a1698f97b8b3afc3f33e861f0db9
#
_cell.length_a   1.000
_cell.length_b   1.000
_cell.length_c   1.000
_cell.angle_alpha   90.00
_cell.angle_beta   90.00
_cell.angle_gamma   90.00
#
_symmetry.space_group_name_H-M   'P 1'
#
loop_
_entity.id
_entity.type
_entity.pdbx_description
1 polymer ?
#
loop_
_entity_poly.entity_id
_entity_poly.type
_entity_poly.pdbx_seq_one_letter_code
_entity_poly.pdbx_strand_id
1 'polypeptide(L)'
;MYSLFDASVGTEELNHIEMVCTIVHQLTRNLTVQQIKEQGFADYYVDHTTGIYPVAASGTPWSADTMQSTGDPITDLMENMAAEQKARTTYDNIPCLVKDDPDVYDAIKFLRAREIVHFQRFGESLRIVQDNLNSKNFYAFNPAFDNKKC
;
A
#
# COMPACT_ATOMS: atom_id res chain seq x y z
N MET A 1 -6.51 -16.75 12.64
CA MET A 1 -6.99 -15.41 13.07
C MET A 1 -6.27 -14.28 12.32
N TYR A 2 -4.92 -14.30 12.19
CA TYR A 2 -4.18 -13.27 11.45
C TYR A 2 -4.59 -13.15 9.96
N SER A 3 -4.92 -14.24 9.28
CA SER A 3 -5.35 -14.21 7.88
C SER A 3 -6.64 -13.41 7.61
N LEU A 4 -7.49 -13.23 8.63
CA LEU A 4 -8.70 -12.41 8.52
C LEU A 4 -8.38 -10.92 8.56
N PHE A 5 -7.39 -10.51 9.35
CA PHE A 5 -6.93 -9.12 9.39
C PHE A 5 -6.27 -8.72 8.06
N ASP A 6 -5.40 -9.57 7.53
CA ASP A 6 -4.74 -9.33 6.23
C ASP A 6 -5.76 -9.23 5.09
N ALA A 7 -6.75 -10.12 5.05
CA ALA A 7 -7.82 -10.06 4.04
C ALA A 7 -8.67 -8.79 4.15
N SER A 8 -8.92 -8.29 5.37
CA SER A 8 -9.70 -7.06 5.58
C SER A 8 -8.91 -5.82 5.14
N VAL A 9 -7.61 -5.76 5.44
CA VAL A 9 -6.74 -4.68 4.96
C VAL A 9 -6.65 -4.71 3.45
N GLY A 10 -6.38 -5.86 2.83
CA GLY A 10 -6.32 -5.98 1.38
C GLY A 10 -7.62 -5.53 0.67
N THR A 11 -8.79 -5.78 1.27
CA THR A 11 -10.06 -5.28 0.76
C THR A 11 -10.15 -3.75 0.84
N GLU A 12 -9.70 -3.16 1.95
CA GLU A 12 -9.66 -1.71 2.10
C GLU A 12 -8.68 -1.06 1.11
N GLU A 13 -7.52 -1.68 0.84
CA GLU A 13 -6.56 -1.19 -0.15
C GLU A 13 -7.13 -1.13 -1.58
N LEU A 14 -7.99 -2.07 -1.96
CA LEU A 14 -8.70 -1.98 -3.24
C LEU A 14 -9.61 -0.73 -3.30
N ASN A 15 -10.27 -0.40 -2.18
CA ASN A 15 -11.06 0.84 -2.10
C ASN A 15 -10.17 2.09 -2.12
N HIS A 16 -8.98 2.04 -1.51
CA HIS A 16 -8.01 3.14 -1.56
C HIS A 16 -7.54 3.40 -3.00
N ILE A 17 -7.26 2.35 -3.77
CA ILE A 17 -6.94 2.46 -5.20
C ILE A 17 -8.09 3.14 -5.94
N GLU A 18 -9.34 2.73 -5.71
CA GLU A 18 -10.50 3.35 -6.35
C GLU A 18 -10.61 4.85 -5.99
N MET A 19 -10.40 5.20 -4.72
CA MET A 19 -10.42 6.60 -4.28
C MET A 19 -9.35 7.43 -4.97
N VAL A 20 -8.10 6.96 -4.99
CA VAL A 20 -6.98 7.67 -5.64
C VAL A 20 -7.22 7.79 -7.14
N CYS A 21 -7.64 6.73 -7.80
CA CYS A 21 -7.97 6.75 -9.23
C CYS A 21 -9.10 7.72 -9.55
N THR A 22 -10.11 7.80 -8.68
CA THR A 22 -11.23 8.73 -8.83
C THR A 22 -10.76 10.18 -8.70
N ILE A 23 -9.92 10.49 -7.72
CA ILE A 23 -9.32 11.83 -7.55
C ILE A 23 -8.56 12.21 -8.82
N VAL A 24 -7.65 11.35 -9.28
CA VAL A 24 -6.85 11.59 -10.49
C VAL A 24 -7.75 11.79 -11.70
N HIS A 25 -8.78 10.96 -11.86
CA HIS A 25 -9.75 11.10 -12.95
C HIS A 25 -10.47 12.45 -12.89
N GLN A 26 -10.98 12.85 -11.74
CA GLN A 26 -11.70 14.12 -11.57
C GLN A 26 -10.81 15.33 -11.90
N LEU A 27 -9.56 15.29 -11.46
CA LEU A 27 -8.59 16.35 -11.71
C LEU A 27 -8.16 16.44 -13.18
N THR A 28 -8.16 15.33 -13.91
CA THR A 28 -7.53 15.25 -15.23
C THR A 28 -8.50 15.06 -16.40
N ARG A 29 -9.77 14.69 -16.14
CA ARG A 29 -10.76 14.34 -17.18
C ARG A 29 -11.00 15.40 -18.26
N ASN A 30 -10.75 16.66 -17.96
CA ASN A 30 -10.98 17.77 -18.86
C ASN A 30 -9.69 18.29 -19.51
N LEU A 31 -8.54 17.66 -19.23
CA LEU A 31 -7.27 18.07 -19.84
C LEU A 31 -7.21 17.66 -21.31
N THR A 32 -6.78 18.59 -22.15
CA THR A 32 -6.45 18.29 -23.54
C THR A 32 -5.10 17.56 -23.63
N VAL A 33 -4.88 16.83 -24.72
CA VAL A 33 -3.59 16.18 -24.99
C VAL A 33 -2.45 17.19 -25.00
N GLN A 34 -2.70 18.42 -25.49
CA GLN A 34 -1.71 19.47 -25.47
C GLN A 34 -1.35 19.88 -24.03
N GLN A 35 -2.34 20.10 -23.17
CA GLN A 35 -2.10 20.42 -21.75
C GLN A 35 -1.33 19.32 -21.02
N ILE A 36 -1.68 18.04 -21.28
CA ILE A 36 -0.97 16.89 -20.69
C ILE A 36 0.53 16.93 -21.05
N LYS A 37 0.84 17.20 -22.33
CA LYS A 37 2.23 17.30 -22.81
C LYS A 37 2.97 18.51 -22.26
N GLU A 38 2.33 19.69 -22.28
CA GLU A 38 2.92 20.94 -21.82
C GLU A 38 3.17 20.96 -20.30
N GLN A 39 2.33 20.29 -19.53
CA GLN A 39 2.44 20.20 -18.08
C GLN A 39 3.38 19.06 -17.60
N GLY A 40 3.95 18.29 -18.51
CA GLY A 40 4.84 17.19 -18.17
C GLY A 40 4.14 15.94 -17.61
N PHE A 41 2.83 15.80 -17.83
CA PHE A 41 2.07 14.64 -17.35
C PHE A 41 2.12 13.43 -18.29
N ALA A 42 2.70 13.56 -19.46
CA ALA A 42 2.72 12.51 -20.48
C ALA A 42 3.33 11.19 -19.96
N ASP A 43 4.32 11.29 -19.09
CA ASP A 43 5.02 10.13 -18.51
C ASP A 43 4.12 9.28 -17.57
N TYR A 44 3.01 9.85 -17.09
CA TYR A 44 2.06 9.15 -16.21
C TYR A 44 0.87 8.55 -16.95
N TYR A 45 0.73 8.82 -18.25
CA TYR A 45 -0.32 8.29 -19.09
C TYR A 45 0.24 7.21 -20.00
N VAL A 46 -0.16 5.97 -19.75
CA VAL A 46 0.17 4.84 -20.64
C VAL A 46 -1.11 4.45 -21.37
N ASP A 47 -1.16 4.76 -22.66
CA ASP A 47 -2.23 4.34 -23.56
C ASP A 47 -1.78 3.10 -24.34
N HIS A 48 -2.44 1.99 -24.09
CA HIS A 48 -2.24 0.73 -24.82
C HIS A 48 -3.32 0.48 -25.87
N THR A 49 -4.07 1.53 -26.28
CA THR A 49 -5.17 1.47 -27.25
C THR A 49 -6.38 0.61 -26.83
N THR A 50 -6.20 -0.38 -26.00
CA THR A 50 -7.24 -1.29 -25.50
C THR A 50 -7.55 -1.11 -24.01
N GLY A 51 -6.77 -0.29 -23.30
CA GLY A 51 -6.96 0.00 -21.88
C GLY A 51 -5.78 0.76 -21.28
N ILE A 52 -6.03 1.36 -20.11
CA ILE A 52 -5.02 2.04 -19.32
C ILE A 52 -4.61 1.10 -18.19
N TYR A 53 -3.32 0.88 -18.04
CA TYR A 53 -2.76 0.03 -17.00
C TYR A 53 -1.97 0.85 -15.98
N PRO A 54 -2.03 0.49 -14.68
CA PRO A 54 -1.22 1.13 -13.66
C PRO A 54 0.27 0.94 -13.94
N VAL A 55 1.01 2.03 -13.83
CA VAL A 55 2.47 2.03 -13.94
C VAL A 55 3.01 2.83 -12.76
N ALA A 56 4.06 2.34 -12.10
CA ALA A 56 4.73 3.09 -11.06
C ALA A 56 5.34 4.38 -11.65
N ALA A 57 5.50 5.42 -10.82
CA ALA A 57 6.10 6.69 -11.23
C ALA A 57 7.52 6.53 -11.83
N SER A 58 8.21 5.44 -11.49
CA SER A 58 9.49 5.03 -12.09
C SER A 58 9.37 4.45 -13.50
N GLY A 59 8.16 4.28 -14.03
CA GLY A 59 7.90 3.61 -15.31
C GLY A 59 7.86 2.08 -15.23
N THR A 60 7.99 1.50 -14.05
CA THR A 60 7.92 0.05 -13.85
C THR A 60 6.46 -0.42 -13.92
N PRO A 61 6.10 -1.31 -14.86
CA PRO A 61 4.74 -1.85 -14.92
C PRO A 61 4.44 -2.74 -13.71
N TRP A 62 3.16 -2.93 -13.42
CA TRP A 62 2.74 -3.93 -12.45
C TRP A 62 3.28 -5.32 -12.83
N SER A 63 3.94 -5.96 -11.88
CA SER A 63 4.50 -7.30 -12.07
C SER A 63 4.53 -8.07 -10.76
N ALA A 64 4.24 -9.37 -10.81
CA ALA A 64 4.25 -10.23 -9.63
C ALA A 64 5.67 -10.43 -9.04
N ASP A 65 6.72 -10.22 -9.83
CA ASP A 65 8.11 -10.32 -9.38
C ASP A 65 8.55 -9.14 -8.49
N THR A 66 7.76 -8.07 -8.45
CA THR A 66 7.97 -6.96 -7.51
C THR A 66 7.32 -7.18 -6.14
N MET A 67 6.52 -8.22 -6.00
CA MET A 67 5.89 -8.57 -4.72
C MET A 67 6.92 -9.19 -3.78
N GLN A 68 7.00 -8.68 -2.57
CA GLN A 68 8.00 -9.11 -1.57
C GLN A 68 7.45 -10.17 -0.60
N SER A 69 6.42 -10.90 -0.98
CA SER A 69 5.86 -11.99 -0.17
C SER A 69 6.79 -13.19 -0.20
N THR A 70 7.18 -13.67 0.98
CA THR A 70 8.06 -14.84 1.16
C THR A 70 7.32 -16.08 1.63
N GLY A 71 6.08 -15.92 2.15
CA GLY A 71 5.31 -16.95 2.83
C GLY A 71 5.74 -17.18 4.29
N ASP A 72 6.72 -16.42 4.79
CA ASP A 72 7.05 -16.37 6.21
C ASP A 72 6.21 -15.28 6.88
N PRO A 73 5.33 -15.62 7.83
CA PRO A 73 4.36 -14.68 8.37
C PRO A 73 5.00 -13.51 9.13
N ILE A 74 6.18 -13.69 9.73
CA ILE A 74 6.87 -12.59 10.42
C ILE A 74 7.46 -11.64 9.39
N THR A 75 8.17 -12.17 8.40
CA THR A 75 8.79 -11.39 7.34
C THR A 75 7.75 -10.59 6.58
N ASP A 76 6.67 -11.25 6.16
CA ASP A 76 5.61 -10.64 5.36
C ASP A 76 4.84 -9.56 6.14
N LEU A 77 4.55 -9.78 7.43
CA LEU A 77 3.92 -8.78 8.29
C LEU A 77 4.82 -7.57 8.56
N MET A 78 6.13 -7.77 8.72
CA MET A 78 7.09 -6.66 8.88
C MET A 78 7.17 -5.81 7.61
N GLU A 79 7.17 -6.44 6.44
CA GLU A 79 7.16 -5.73 5.15
C GLU A 79 5.86 -4.94 4.95
N ASN A 80 4.71 -5.53 5.27
CA ASN A 80 3.42 -4.84 5.25
C ASN A 80 3.42 -3.62 6.18
N MET A 81 3.90 -3.76 7.42
CA MET A 81 4.02 -2.63 8.34
C MET A 81 4.92 -1.52 7.79
N ALA A 82 6.01 -1.88 7.13
CA ALA A 82 6.90 -0.92 6.49
C ALA A 82 6.22 -0.21 5.31
N ALA A 83 5.42 -0.92 4.52
CA ALA A 83 4.64 -0.38 3.42
C ALA A 83 3.61 0.66 3.91
N GLU A 84 2.85 0.34 4.98
CA GLU A 84 1.90 1.28 5.59
C GLU A 84 2.57 2.58 6.08
N GLN A 85 3.76 2.48 6.66
CA GLN A 85 4.48 3.67 7.09
C GLN A 85 5.00 4.51 5.91
N LYS A 86 5.40 3.89 4.82
CA LYS A 86 5.78 4.59 3.57
C LYS A 86 4.55 5.31 2.99
N ALA A 87 3.41 4.63 2.90
CA ALA A 87 2.15 5.21 2.42
C ALA A 87 1.70 6.39 3.31
N ARG A 88 1.71 6.22 4.63
CA ARG A 88 1.41 7.30 5.58
C ARG A 88 2.29 8.52 5.36
N THR A 89 3.60 8.33 5.17
CA THR A 89 4.54 9.44 4.91
C THR A 89 4.20 10.13 3.59
N THR A 90 3.83 9.41 2.56
CA THR A 90 3.37 9.96 1.29
C THR A 90 2.12 10.81 1.49
N TYR A 91 1.14 10.28 2.23
CA TYR A 91 -0.09 11.02 2.55
C TYR A 91 0.12 12.16 3.57
N ASP A 92 1.24 12.23 4.28
CA ASP A 92 1.62 13.42 5.07
C ASP A 92 2.12 14.57 4.17
N ASN A 93 2.72 14.25 3.03
CA ASN A 93 3.29 15.25 2.12
C ASN A 93 2.26 15.83 1.13
N ILE A 94 1.34 15.01 0.61
CA ILE A 94 0.36 15.45 -0.40
C ILE A 94 -0.51 16.61 0.09
N PRO A 95 -1.07 16.62 1.32
CA PRO A 95 -1.89 17.73 1.81
C PRO A 95 -1.21 19.10 1.77
N CYS A 96 0.11 19.14 1.91
CA CYS A 96 0.86 20.39 1.78
C CYS A 96 0.79 20.98 0.36
N LEU A 97 0.59 20.14 -0.64
CA LEU A 97 0.51 20.52 -2.06
C LEU A 97 -0.92 20.90 -2.48
N VAL A 98 -1.93 20.35 -1.79
CA VAL A 98 -3.35 20.47 -2.17
C VAL A 98 -4.19 21.19 -1.11
N LYS A 99 -3.56 22.00 -0.25
CA LYS A 99 -4.21 22.71 0.87
C LYS A 99 -5.36 23.62 0.43
N ASP A 100 -5.33 24.11 -0.80
CA ASP A 100 -6.34 25.00 -1.38
C ASP A 100 -7.46 24.23 -2.11
N ASP A 101 -7.40 22.90 -2.14
CA ASP A 101 -8.41 22.00 -2.71
C ASP A 101 -8.97 21.08 -1.62
N PRO A 102 -10.07 21.49 -0.96
CA PRO A 102 -10.62 20.73 0.18
C PRO A 102 -11.12 19.33 -0.21
N ASP A 103 -11.58 19.13 -1.43
CA ASP A 103 -12.12 17.85 -1.88
C ASP A 103 -10.99 16.79 -1.98
N VAL A 104 -9.84 17.19 -2.48
CA VAL A 104 -8.64 16.34 -2.52
C VAL A 104 -8.02 16.22 -1.13
N TYR A 105 -7.89 17.35 -0.42
CA TYR A 105 -7.28 17.40 0.91
C TYR A 105 -7.96 16.45 1.91
N ASP A 106 -9.28 16.49 2.01
CA ASP A 106 -10.03 15.68 2.97
C ASP A 106 -9.99 14.19 2.61
N ALA A 107 -10.04 13.85 1.33
CA ALA A 107 -9.90 12.48 0.87
C ALA A 107 -8.52 11.89 1.21
N ILE A 108 -7.44 12.64 0.96
CA ILE A 108 -6.07 12.20 1.31
C ILE A 108 -5.89 12.10 2.82
N LYS A 109 -6.46 13.02 3.59
CA LYS A 109 -6.43 12.96 5.05
C LYS A 109 -7.14 11.71 5.59
N PHE A 110 -8.24 11.30 4.97
CA PHE A 110 -8.91 10.05 5.29
C PHE A 110 -8.00 8.84 5.02
N LEU A 111 -7.42 8.74 3.83
CA LEU A 111 -6.48 7.66 3.48
C LEU A 111 -5.33 7.60 4.49
N ARG A 112 -4.71 8.72 4.78
CA ARG A 112 -3.64 8.80 5.78
C ARG A 112 -4.05 8.22 7.14
N ALA A 113 -5.28 8.47 7.59
CA ALA A 113 -5.78 7.93 8.85
C ALA A 113 -5.97 6.41 8.78
N ARG A 114 -6.31 5.88 7.61
CA ARG A 114 -6.46 4.43 7.41
C ARG A 114 -5.12 3.70 7.46
N GLU A 115 -4.03 4.27 6.93
CA GLU A 115 -2.69 3.69 7.01
C GLU A 115 -2.24 3.45 8.46
N ILE A 116 -2.64 4.33 9.39
CA ILE A 116 -2.36 4.12 10.83
C ILE A 116 -3.10 2.89 11.35
N VAL A 117 -4.36 2.70 10.95
CA VAL A 117 -5.17 1.54 11.37
C VAL A 117 -4.63 0.24 10.77
N HIS A 118 -4.22 0.26 9.50
CA HIS A 118 -3.62 -0.89 8.84
C HIS A 118 -2.31 -1.29 9.51
N PHE A 119 -1.43 -0.32 9.78
CA PHE A 119 -0.21 -0.56 10.55
C PHE A 119 -0.48 -1.23 11.90
N GLN A 120 -1.49 -0.75 12.64
CA GLN A 120 -1.87 -1.33 13.92
C GLN A 120 -2.38 -2.78 13.77
N ARG A 121 -3.21 -3.05 12.76
CA ARG A 121 -3.73 -4.40 12.47
C ARG A 121 -2.60 -5.37 12.15
N PHE A 122 -1.66 -4.99 11.29
CA PHE A 122 -0.48 -5.81 11.00
C PHE A 122 0.40 -6.01 12.24
N GLY A 123 0.58 -4.99 13.07
CA GLY A 123 1.32 -5.09 14.34
C GLY A 123 0.65 -6.04 15.35
N GLU A 124 -0.67 -6.03 15.44
CA GLU A 124 -1.42 -6.99 16.26
C GLU A 124 -1.30 -8.41 15.71
N SER A 125 -1.38 -8.58 14.39
CA SER A 125 -1.17 -9.87 13.73
C SER A 125 0.23 -10.40 13.98
N LEU A 126 1.25 -9.56 13.88
CA LEU A 126 2.64 -9.89 14.16
C LEU A 126 2.81 -10.38 15.60
N ARG A 127 2.24 -9.67 16.57
CA ARG A 127 2.27 -10.09 17.97
C ARG A 127 1.62 -11.46 18.17
N ILE A 128 0.45 -11.69 17.57
CA ILE A 128 -0.24 -13.00 17.67
C ILE A 128 0.64 -14.13 17.09
N VAL A 129 1.30 -13.90 15.97
CA VAL A 129 2.22 -14.87 15.37
C VAL A 129 3.39 -15.14 16.29
N GLN A 130 4.02 -14.10 16.84
CA GLN A 130 5.15 -14.22 17.75
C GLN A 130 4.76 -14.94 19.06
N ASP A 131 3.62 -14.60 19.64
CA ASP A 131 3.10 -15.25 20.85
C ASP A 131 2.85 -16.75 20.61
N ASN A 132 2.30 -17.12 19.45
CA ASN A 132 2.10 -18.51 19.08
C ASN A 132 3.42 -19.26 18.87
N LEU A 133 4.40 -18.65 18.24
CA LEU A 133 5.72 -19.23 18.05
C LEU A 133 6.46 -19.40 19.39
N ASN A 134 6.34 -18.41 20.27
CA ASN A 134 7.02 -18.39 21.56
C ASN A 134 6.31 -19.20 22.64
N SER A 135 5.04 -19.56 22.45
CA SER A 135 4.24 -20.28 23.46
C SER A 135 4.84 -21.63 23.89
N LYS A 136 5.73 -22.21 23.09
CA LYS A 136 6.42 -23.47 23.33
C LYS A 136 7.90 -23.33 23.68
N ASN A 137 8.39 -22.11 23.76
CA ASN A 137 9.81 -21.82 23.94
C ASN A 137 10.02 -20.91 25.15
N PHE A 138 10.80 -21.39 26.11
CA PHE A 138 11.18 -20.65 27.31
C PHE A 138 12.57 -20.02 27.20
N TYR A 139 13.18 -19.99 26.01
CA TYR A 139 14.58 -19.64 25.80
C TYR A 139 14.76 -18.61 24.72
N ALA A 140 15.93 -18.00 24.69
CA ALA A 140 16.33 -17.07 23.62
C ALA A 140 16.38 -17.73 22.23
N PHE A 141 16.43 -19.05 22.20
CA PHE A 141 16.41 -19.86 20.99
C PHE A 141 15.00 -20.40 20.74
N ASN A 142 14.49 -20.17 19.55
CA ASN A 142 13.18 -20.70 19.14
C ASN A 142 13.37 -21.76 18.07
N PRO A 143 13.23 -23.07 18.41
CA PRO A 143 13.42 -24.15 17.45
C PRO A 143 12.39 -24.17 16.31
N ALA A 144 11.30 -23.41 16.41
CA ALA A 144 10.33 -23.28 15.31
C ALA A 144 10.94 -22.61 14.08
N PHE A 145 11.97 -21.77 14.24
CA PHE A 145 12.69 -21.18 13.10
C PHE A 145 13.66 -22.15 12.44
N ASP A 146 14.09 -23.20 13.15
CA ASP A 146 15.07 -24.15 12.64
C ASP A 146 14.44 -25.39 12.02
N ASN A 147 13.14 -25.56 12.16
CA ASN A 147 12.40 -26.69 11.58
C ASN A 147 12.02 -26.49 10.10
N LYS A 148 12.76 -25.71 9.33
CA LYS A 148 12.65 -25.76 7.87
C LYS A 148 13.15 -27.14 7.42
N LYS A 149 12.23 -28.06 7.20
CA LYS A 149 12.55 -29.26 6.44
C LYS A 149 12.87 -28.80 5.01
N CYS A 150 14.11 -28.97 4.61
CA CYS A 150 14.51 -28.90 3.22
C CYS A 150 13.76 -29.92 2.38
#